data_f4f8e8dac6d5f9728f0283924f5bbd14
#
_entry.id   f4f8e8dac6d5f9728f0283924f5bbd14
#
_cell.length_a   1.000
_cell.length_b   1.000
_cell.length_c   1.000
_cell.angle_alpha   90.00
_cell.angle_beta   90.00
_cell.angle_gamma   90.00
#
_symmetry.space_group_name_H-M   'P 1'
#
loop_
_entity.id
_entity.type
_entity.pdbx_description
1 polymer ?
#
loop_
_entity_poly.entity_id
_entity_poly.type
_entity_poly.pdbx_seq_one_letter_code
_entity_poly.pdbx_strand_id
1 'polypeptide(L)'
;LGDVYKRQNLLFERFLNPERISMPDIDIDFPDDRRDEVIKYVGQRYGKEKVAHIVTFGTFKVKLAINDCARVYQLPDQHLKQINKCLQSSLSLKGTNLSLKEAIENNIELQQLMEDYDDIKKVVEIAAVIQGIPRNISTHAAGIVITKYDLVNYTPLDEGLDCLLYTSDAADDGE
;
A
#
# COMPACT_ATOMS: atom_id res chain seq x y z
N LEU A 1 6.34 8.10 -25.88
CA LEU A 1 5.09 7.60 -26.48
C LEU A 1 4.30 8.74 -27.12
N GLY A 2 4.14 9.89 -26.46
CA GLY A 2 3.38 11.02 -27.02
C GLY A 2 3.86 11.51 -28.40
N ASP A 3 5.16 11.47 -28.67
CA ASP A 3 5.71 11.87 -29.97
C ASP A 3 5.44 10.85 -31.08
N VAL A 4 5.39 9.57 -30.75
CA VAL A 4 5.06 8.49 -31.72
C VAL A 4 3.62 8.61 -32.18
N TYR A 5 2.69 8.86 -31.26
CA TYR A 5 1.26 9.04 -31.57
C TYR A 5 1.00 10.29 -32.42
N LYS A 6 1.68 11.40 -32.16
CA LYS A 6 1.59 12.61 -32.97
C LYS A 6 2.12 12.43 -34.39
N ARG A 7 3.20 11.66 -34.57
CA ARG A 7 3.80 11.37 -35.88
C ARG A 7 2.95 10.42 -36.72
N GLN A 8 2.16 9.56 -36.09
CA GLN A 8 1.32 8.55 -36.77
C GLN A 8 -0.12 9.01 -36.99
N ASN A 9 -0.46 10.26 -36.66
CA ASN A 9 -1.82 10.80 -36.80
C ASN A 9 -2.90 9.94 -36.16
N LEU A 10 -2.56 9.26 -35.05
CA LEU A 10 -3.51 8.44 -34.30
C LEU A 10 -4.48 9.34 -33.52
N LEU A 11 -5.76 9.00 -33.57
CA LEU A 11 -6.83 9.72 -32.88
C LEU A 11 -6.62 9.66 -31.37
N PHE A 12 -6.06 10.72 -30.82
CA PHE A 12 -5.81 10.88 -29.38
C PHE A 12 -7.11 10.93 -28.56
N GLU A 13 -8.21 11.30 -29.20
CA GLU A 13 -9.56 11.38 -28.63
C GLU A 13 -10.06 10.05 -28.03
N ARG A 14 -9.54 8.91 -28.52
CA ARG A 14 -9.89 7.58 -28.00
C ARG A 14 -9.38 7.36 -26.55
N PHE A 15 -8.36 8.09 -26.14
CA PHE A 15 -7.72 7.98 -24.83
C PHE A 15 -8.08 9.13 -23.89
N LEU A 16 -8.71 10.18 -24.41
CA LEU A 16 -9.15 11.34 -23.65
C LEU A 16 -10.69 11.35 -23.63
N ASN A 17 -11.28 10.77 -22.61
CA ASN A 17 -12.71 10.98 -22.37
C ASN A 17 -12.88 12.29 -21.58
N PRO A 18 -13.57 13.32 -22.16
CA PRO A 18 -13.80 14.60 -21.48
C PRO A 18 -14.64 14.45 -20.20
N GLU A 19 -15.37 13.36 -20.05
CA GLU A 19 -16.17 13.04 -18.86
C GLU A 19 -15.34 12.42 -17.74
N ARG A 20 -14.08 12.05 -18.01
CA ARG A 20 -13.19 11.48 -17.00
C ARG A 20 -12.61 12.58 -16.12
N ILE A 21 -13.09 12.69 -14.90
CA ILE A 21 -12.66 13.67 -13.89
C ILE A 21 -11.33 13.24 -13.21
N SER A 22 -10.81 12.06 -13.52
CA SER A 22 -9.54 11.57 -12.96
C SER A 22 -8.33 12.22 -13.65
N MET A 23 -7.25 12.45 -12.87
CA MET A 23 -5.97 12.88 -13.43
C MET A 23 -5.49 11.88 -14.48
N PRO A 24 -4.83 12.36 -15.57
CA PRO A 24 -4.23 11.45 -16.55
C PRO A 24 -3.10 10.65 -15.88
N ASP A 25 -3.17 9.34 -16.03
CA ASP A 25 -2.11 8.42 -15.66
C ASP A 25 -1.33 8.03 -16.91
N ILE A 26 -0.01 8.16 -16.83
CA ILE A 26 0.90 7.93 -17.97
C ILE A 26 2.00 6.99 -17.51
N ASP A 27 1.95 5.75 -17.99
CA ASP A 27 2.98 4.75 -17.74
C ASP A 27 4.12 4.88 -18.76
N ILE A 28 5.34 4.99 -18.27
CA ILE A 28 6.55 5.06 -19.10
C ILE A 28 7.60 4.14 -18.51
N ASP A 29 8.06 3.17 -19.29
CA ASP A 29 9.11 2.26 -18.90
C ASP A 29 10.50 2.89 -19.09
N PHE A 30 11.31 2.80 -18.05
CA PHE A 30 12.71 3.19 -18.04
C PHE A 30 13.59 2.06 -17.50
N PRO A 31 14.88 2.00 -17.91
CA PRO A 31 15.85 1.11 -17.27
C PRO A 31 15.95 1.40 -15.77
N ASP A 32 15.90 0.35 -14.96
CA ASP A 32 15.87 0.46 -13.49
C ASP A 32 17.12 1.17 -12.93
N ASP A 33 18.28 0.89 -13.50
CA ASP A 33 19.57 1.48 -13.13
C ASP A 33 19.66 3.00 -13.36
N ARG A 34 18.78 3.58 -14.20
CA ARG A 34 18.77 5.02 -14.53
C ARG A 34 17.52 5.76 -14.06
N ARG A 35 16.69 5.12 -13.30
CA ARG A 35 15.42 5.68 -12.84
C ARG A 35 15.60 6.99 -12.06
N ASP A 36 16.57 7.04 -11.14
CA ASP A 36 16.82 8.22 -10.31
C ASP A 36 17.30 9.42 -11.16
N GLU A 37 18.02 9.17 -12.25
CA GLU A 37 18.38 10.23 -13.20
C GLU A 37 17.15 10.83 -13.87
N VAL A 38 16.17 10.00 -14.23
CA VAL A 38 14.91 10.46 -14.84
C VAL A 38 14.10 11.29 -13.85
N ILE A 39 13.97 10.85 -12.61
CA ILE A 39 13.26 11.60 -11.55
C ILE A 39 13.93 12.96 -11.33
N LYS A 40 15.27 12.98 -11.23
CA LYS A 40 16.04 14.21 -11.10
C LYS A 40 15.84 15.15 -12.29
N TYR A 41 15.83 14.60 -13.51
CA TYR A 41 15.58 15.39 -14.72
C TYR A 41 14.17 16.00 -14.70
N VAL A 42 13.15 15.23 -14.30
CA VAL A 42 11.77 15.72 -14.20
C VAL A 42 11.68 16.86 -13.18
N GLY A 43 12.30 16.73 -12.01
CA GLY A 43 12.39 17.80 -11.02
C GLY A 43 13.09 19.06 -11.54
N GLN A 44 14.16 18.92 -12.34
CA GLN A 44 14.83 20.06 -12.98
C GLN A 44 13.97 20.69 -14.09
N ARG A 45 13.23 19.87 -14.84
CA ARG A 45 12.44 20.32 -16.00
C ARG A 45 11.17 21.08 -15.58
N TYR A 46 10.48 20.63 -14.54
CA TYR A 46 9.18 21.16 -14.14
C TYR A 46 9.23 22.03 -12.87
N GLY A 47 10.31 21.97 -12.13
CA GLY A 47 10.51 22.63 -10.84
C GLY A 47 10.37 21.65 -9.68
N LYS A 48 11.25 21.73 -8.70
CA LYS A 48 11.26 20.83 -7.54
C LYS A 48 9.98 20.98 -6.69
N GLU A 49 9.42 22.18 -6.65
CA GLU A 49 8.22 22.50 -5.91
C GLU A 49 6.94 21.91 -6.56
N LYS A 50 7.07 21.40 -7.79
CA LYS A 50 5.95 20.88 -8.60
C LYS A 50 6.01 19.38 -8.83
N VAL A 51 7.03 18.72 -8.31
CA VAL A 51 7.27 17.28 -8.52
C VAL A 51 7.51 16.63 -7.18
N ALA A 52 6.75 15.59 -6.88
CA ALA A 52 7.00 14.77 -5.68
C ALA A 52 6.63 13.30 -5.92
N HIS A 53 7.17 12.43 -5.08
CA HIS A 53 6.79 11.03 -5.04
C HIS A 53 5.40 10.86 -4.43
N ILE A 54 4.69 9.83 -4.86
CA ILE A 54 3.44 9.41 -4.22
C ILE A 54 3.78 8.69 -2.91
N VAL A 55 3.02 8.97 -1.86
CA VAL A 55 3.13 8.24 -0.60
C VAL A 55 2.34 6.94 -0.68
N THR A 56 2.88 5.91 -0.05
CA THR A 56 2.17 4.65 0.17
C THR A 56 2.04 4.36 1.66
N PHE A 57 0.90 3.81 2.07
CA PHE A 57 0.66 3.40 3.44
C PHE A 57 0.75 1.89 3.55
N GLY A 58 1.77 1.41 4.25
CA GLY A 58 1.81 0.01 4.64
C GLY A 58 0.82 -0.25 5.76
N THR A 59 -0.15 -1.14 5.53
CA THR A 59 -1.17 -1.50 6.53
C THR A 59 -0.79 -2.77 7.29
N PHE A 60 -1.36 -2.93 8.48
CA PHE A 60 -1.24 -4.18 9.22
C PHE A 60 -1.95 -5.32 8.47
N LYS A 61 -1.17 -6.23 7.91
CA LYS A 61 -1.65 -7.53 7.41
C LYS A 61 -1.76 -8.51 8.56
N VAL A 62 -2.53 -9.60 8.41
CA VAL A 62 -2.83 -10.59 9.47
C VAL A 62 -1.60 -11.01 10.28
N LYS A 63 -0.57 -11.55 9.62
CA LYS A 63 0.64 -12.03 10.32
C LYS A 63 1.35 -10.91 11.07
N LEU A 64 1.41 -9.71 10.48
CA LEU A 64 2.08 -8.57 11.06
C LEU A 64 1.34 -8.08 12.30
N ALA A 65 0.01 -7.96 12.22
CA ALA A 65 -0.83 -7.58 13.35
C ALA A 65 -0.66 -8.54 14.52
N ILE A 66 -0.72 -9.85 14.27
CA ILE A 66 -0.54 -10.87 15.31
C ILE A 66 0.85 -10.81 15.92
N ASN A 67 1.91 -10.74 15.11
CA ASN A 67 3.28 -10.71 15.62
C ASN A 67 3.58 -9.46 16.46
N ASP A 68 3.09 -8.31 16.04
CA ASP A 68 3.30 -7.06 16.78
C ASP A 68 2.48 -7.06 18.10
N CYS A 69 1.22 -7.55 18.09
CA CYS A 69 0.44 -7.74 19.30
C CYS A 69 1.09 -8.77 20.23
N ALA A 70 1.52 -9.91 19.71
CA ALA A 70 2.18 -10.95 20.49
C ALA A 70 3.44 -10.41 21.19
N ARG A 71 4.24 -9.59 20.50
CA ARG A 71 5.42 -8.95 21.07
C ARG A 71 5.07 -7.97 22.19
N VAL A 72 4.06 -7.12 22.00
CA VAL A 72 3.62 -6.13 22.99
C VAL A 72 3.07 -6.79 24.23
N TYR A 73 2.27 -7.85 24.06
CA TYR A 73 1.68 -8.60 25.17
C TYR A 73 2.58 -9.71 25.72
N GLN A 74 3.82 -9.83 25.21
CA GLN A 74 4.80 -10.84 25.62
C GLN A 74 4.23 -12.27 25.55
N LEU A 75 3.45 -12.54 24.48
CA LEU A 75 2.87 -13.87 24.25
C LEU A 75 4.00 -14.91 24.10
N PRO A 76 3.92 -16.08 24.78
CA PRO A 76 4.90 -17.14 24.62
C PRO A 76 5.04 -17.58 23.17
N ASP A 77 6.29 -17.84 22.72
CA ASP A 77 6.58 -18.26 21.34
C ASP A 77 5.81 -19.52 20.93
N GLN A 78 5.52 -20.41 21.88
CA GLN A 78 4.73 -21.61 21.62
C GLN A 78 3.30 -21.26 21.19
N HIS A 79 2.64 -20.31 21.86
CA HIS A 79 1.30 -19.84 21.54
C HIS A 79 1.28 -19.09 20.21
N LEU A 80 2.29 -18.26 19.92
CA LEU A 80 2.42 -17.59 18.64
C LEU A 80 2.57 -18.59 17.48
N LYS A 81 3.34 -19.67 17.66
CA LYS A 81 3.47 -20.75 16.66
C LYS A 81 2.13 -21.47 16.44
N GLN A 82 1.35 -21.72 17.49
CA GLN A 82 0.04 -22.34 17.38
C GLN A 82 -0.94 -21.47 16.58
N ILE A 83 -1.03 -20.18 16.90
CA ILE A 83 -1.84 -19.21 16.11
C ILE A 83 -1.45 -19.24 14.64
N ASN A 84 -0.15 -19.10 14.35
CA ASN A 84 0.35 -19.09 12.97
C ASN A 84 0.06 -20.39 12.22
N LYS A 85 0.09 -21.54 12.89
CA LYS A 85 -0.25 -22.83 12.31
C LYS A 85 -1.72 -22.91 11.94
N CYS A 86 -2.63 -22.49 12.84
CA CYS A 86 -4.07 -22.45 12.58
C CYS A 86 -4.41 -21.53 11.40
N LEU A 87 -3.73 -20.41 11.27
CA LEU A 87 -3.99 -19.44 10.21
C LEU A 87 -3.36 -19.83 8.86
N GLN A 88 -2.43 -20.79 8.83
CA GLN A 88 -1.70 -21.15 7.61
C GLN A 88 -2.64 -21.66 6.50
N SER A 89 -3.62 -22.48 6.84
CA SER A 89 -4.62 -22.98 5.90
C SER A 89 -5.50 -21.86 5.31
N SER A 90 -5.95 -20.94 6.15
CA SER A 90 -6.77 -19.80 5.73
C SER A 90 -5.96 -18.81 4.89
N LEU A 91 -4.70 -18.56 5.25
CA LEU A 91 -3.78 -17.72 4.48
C LEU A 91 -3.41 -18.32 3.13
N SER A 92 -3.30 -19.65 3.03
CA SER A 92 -3.03 -20.33 1.76
C SER A 92 -4.19 -20.23 0.77
N LEU A 93 -5.43 -20.12 1.28
CA LEU A 93 -6.64 -20.01 0.46
C LEU A 93 -6.93 -18.57 0.02
N LYS A 94 -6.81 -17.60 0.93
CA LYS A 94 -7.20 -16.19 0.70
C LYS A 94 -6.02 -15.23 0.55
N GLY A 95 -4.79 -15.68 0.75
CA GLY A 95 -3.59 -14.87 0.63
C GLY A 95 -3.58 -13.67 1.58
N THR A 96 -3.13 -12.52 1.08
CA THR A 96 -3.04 -11.27 1.83
C THR A 96 -4.39 -10.61 2.13
N ASN A 97 -5.46 -11.05 1.48
CA ASN A 97 -6.81 -10.51 1.62
C ASN A 97 -7.62 -11.20 2.72
N LEU A 98 -6.99 -12.07 3.52
CA LEU A 98 -7.64 -12.69 4.66
C LEU A 98 -8.03 -11.64 5.69
N SER A 99 -9.32 -11.60 6.08
CA SER A 99 -9.77 -10.90 7.26
C SER A 99 -9.59 -11.78 8.50
N LEU A 100 -8.95 -11.23 9.54
CA LEU A 100 -8.78 -11.97 10.79
C LEU A 100 -10.12 -12.26 11.48
N LYS A 101 -11.09 -11.36 11.33
CA LYS A 101 -12.47 -11.58 11.81
C LYS A 101 -13.10 -12.81 11.15
N GLU A 102 -13.01 -12.91 9.82
CA GLU A 102 -13.49 -14.10 9.11
C GLU A 102 -12.71 -15.37 9.48
N ALA A 103 -11.40 -15.25 9.76
CA ALA A 103 -10.60 -16.38 10.19
C ALA A 103 -11.05 -16.89 11.57
N ILE A 104 -11.37 -15.99 12.50
CA ILE A 104 -11.92 -16.34 13.81
C ILE A 104 -13.27 -17.07 13.66
N GLU A 105 -14.15 -16.58 12.79
CA GLU A 105 -15.47 -17.16 12.59
C GLU A 105 -15.44 -18.55 11.92
N ASN A 106 -14.49 -18.78 11.01
CA ASN A 106 -14.48 -19.98 10.17
C ASN A 106 -13.41 -21.02 10.55
N ASN A 107 -12.55 -20.74 11.54
CA ASN A 107 -11.48 -21.65 11.94
C ASN A 107 -11.72 -22.18 13.35
N ILE A 108 -12.24 -23.42 13.41
CA ILE A 108 -12.58 -24.09 14.67
C ILE A 108 -11.35 -24.29 15.57
N GLU A 109 -10.19 -24.61 14.99
CA GLU A 109 -8.95 -24.78 15.77
C GLU A 109 -8.52 -23.47 16.44
N LEU A 110 -8.66 -22.33 15.74
CA LEU A 110 -8.36 -21.02 16.30
C LEU A 110 -9.35 -20.65 17.41
N GLN A 111 -10.64 -20.96 17.23
CA GLN A 111 -11.66 -20.73 18.27
C GLN A 111 -11.36 -21.53 19.54
N GLN A 112 -11.00 -22.81 19.41
CA GLN A 112 -10.60 -23.65 20.54
C GLN A 112 -9.38 -23.10 21.26
N LEU A 113 -8.35 -22.66 20.51
CA LEU A 113 -7.18 -22.03 21.14
C LEU A 113 -7.52 -20.74 21.90
N MET A 114 -8.47 -19.96 21.40
CA MET A 114 -8.92 -18.73 22.06
C MET A 114 -9.79 -19.05 23.30
N GLU A 115 -10.46 -20.19 23.34
CA GLU A 115 -11.20 -20.65 24.54
C GLU A 115 -10.26 -21.22 25.59
N ASP A 116 -9.22 -21.94 25.19
CA ASP A 116 -8.28 -22.59 26.09
C ASP A 116 -7.27 -21.62 26.71
N TYR A 117 -6.97 -20.50 26.01
CA TYR A 117 -5.91 -19.56 26.41
C TYR A 117 -6.35 -18.10 26.30
N ASP A 118 -6.56 -17.43 27.43
CA ASP A 118 -6.98 -16.03 27.48
C ASP A 118 -5.97 -15.06 26.87
N ASP A 119 -4.67 -15.36 26.94
CA ASP A 119 -3.60 -14.56 26.36
C ASP A 119 -3.64 -14.63 24.81
N ILE A 120 -3.91 -15.79 24.23
CA ILE A 120 -4.15 -15.96 22.79
C ILE A 120 -5.36 -15.17 22.35
N LYS A 121 -6.49 -15.33 23.06
CA LYS A 121 -7.73 -14.63 22.79
C LYS A 121 -7.49 -13.11 22.72
N LYS A 122 -6.88 -12.56 23.73
CA LYS A 122 -6.58 -11.12 23.81
C LYS A 122 -5.74 -10.64 22.64
N VAL A 123 -4.67 -11.36 22.29
CA VAL A 123 -3.77 -11.01 21.19
C VAL A 123 -4.53 -11.06 19.85
N VAL A 124 -5.31 -12.10 19.59
CA VAL A 124 -6.05 -12.29 18.34
C VAL A 124 -7.15 -11.24 18.18
N GLU A 125 -7.92 -10.97 19.24
CA GLU A 125 -8.97 -9.93 19.21
C GLU A 125 -8.40 -8.53 18.92
N ILE A 126 -7.30 -8.15 19.58
CA ILE A 126 -6.66 -6.86 19.34
C ILE A 126 -6.05 -6.81 17.93
N ALA A 127 -5.41 -7.88 17.48
CA ALA A 127 -4.89 -7.97 16.13
C ALA A 127 -5.99 -7.81 15.06
N ALA A 128 -7.20 -8.34 15.31
CA ALA A 128 -8.34 -8.15 14.42
C ALA A 128 -8.84 -6.69 14.37
N VAL A 129 -8.67 -5.93 15.45
CA VAL A 129 -9.03 -4.50 15.47
C VAL A 129 -8.02 -3.65 14.72
N ILE A 130 -6.72 -3.95 14.86
CA ILE A 130 -5.66 -3.15 14.21
C ILE A 130 -5.39 -3.55 12.76
N GLN A 131 -5.88 -4.71 12.30
CA GLN A 131 -5.75 -5.13 10.90
C GLN A 131 -6.32 -4.07 9.96
N GLY A 132 -5.56 -3.71 8.92
CA GLY A 132 -5.95 -2.70 7.95
C GLY A 132 -5.59 -1.25 8.33
N ILE A 133 -5.25 -0.99 9.60
CA ILE A 133 -4.78 0.34 10.02
C ILE A 133 -3.40 0.62 9.40
N PRO A 134 -3.13 1.85 8.94
CA PRO A 134 -1.80 2.25 8.49
C PRO A 134 -0.75 2.05 9.59
N ARG A 135 0.37 1.41 9.24
CA ARG A 135 1.48 1.15 10.17
C ARG A 135 2.68 2.02 9.88
N ASN A 136 3.00 2.17 8.64
CA ASN A 136 4.15 2.95 8.18
C ASN A 136 3.82 3.68 6.89
N ILE A 137 4.52 4.77 6.70
CA ILE A 137 4.47 5.58 5.49
C ILE A 137 5.76 5.30 4.72
N SER A 138 5.65 5.12 3.42
CA SER A 138 6.79 4.95 2.51
C SER A 138 6.52 5.64 1.18
N THR A 139 7.55 5.77 0.36
CA THR A 139 7.42 6.31 -0.98
C THR A 139 6.99 5.22 -1.96
N HIS A 140 6.11 5.56 -2.89
CA HIS A 140 5.79 4.67 -4.00
C HIS A 140 7.05 4.40 -4.83
N ALA A 141 7.24 3.15 -5.22
CA ALA A 141 8.46 2.75 -5.93
C ALA A 141 8.63 3.46 -7.29
N ALA A 142 7.57 3.78 -8.01
CA ALA A 142 7.62 4.29 -9.37
C ALA A 142 6.82 5.57 -9.61
N GLY A 143 5.79 5.84 -8.81
CA GLY A 143 4.88 6.95 -9.05
C GLY A 143 5.45 8.31 -8.65
N ILE A 144 5.34 9.28 -9.55
CA ILE A 144 5.58 10.69 -9.26
C ILE A 144 4.40 11.52 -9.73
N VAL A 145 4.12 12.60 -9.03
CA VAL A 145 3.11 13.59 -9.42
C VAL A 145 3.79 14.84 -9.92
N ILE A 146 3.28 15.39 -11.02
CA ILE A 146 3.74 16.65 -11.61
C ILE A 146 2.54 17.60 -11.68
N THR A 147 2.67 18.79 -11.11
CA THR A 147 1.59 19.78 -11.07
C THR A 147 1.94 21.06 -11.84
N LYS A 148 0.91 21.79 -12.21
CA LYS A 148 1.06 23.09 -12.88
C LYS A 148 1.57 24.18 -11.94
N TYR A 149 1.09 24.17 -10.70
CA TYR A 149 1.49 25.10 -9.63
C TYR A 149 2.18 24.32 -8.53
N ASP A 150 2.74 25.01 -7.53
CA ASP A 150 3.46 24.38 -6.43
C ASP A 150 2.56 23.40 -5.68
N LEU A 151 3.09 22.23 -5.38
CA LEU A 151 2.36 21.11 -4.78
C LEU A 151 1.69 21.44 -3.46
N VAL A 152 2.29 22.33 -2.67
CA VAL A 152 1.74 22.80 -1.39
C VAL A 152 0.36 23.49 -1.53
N ASN A 153 0.02 23.92 -2.74
CA ASN A 153 -1.31 24.51 -3.02
C ASN A 153 -2.41 23.45 -3.21
N TYR A 154 -2.03 22.18 -3.38
CA TYR A 154 -2.97 21.09 -3.66
C TYR A 154 -3.06 20.11 -2.49
N THR A 155 -1.94 19.83 -1.82
CA THR A 155 -1.85 18.78 -0.81
C THR A 155 -0.70 19.03 0.15
N PRO A 156 -0.81 18.55 1.41
CA PRO A 156 0.32 18.54 2.33
C PRO A 156 1.49 17.74 1.78
N LEU A 157 2.71 18.18 2.06
CA LEU A 157 3.95 17.50 1.73
C LEU A 157 4.61 16.97 3.01
N ASP A 158 5.23 15.81 2.93
CA ASP A 158 6.13 15.32 3.97
C ASP A 158 7.58 15.67 3.57
N GLU A 159 8.19 16.60 4.28
CA GLU A 159 9.55 17.07 4.01
C GLU A 159 10.62 15.99 4.24
N GLY A 160 10.32 15.00 5.09
CA GLY A 160 11.26 13.92 5.42
C GLY A 160 11.40 12.87 4.31
N LEU A 161 10.42 12.81 3.41
CA LEU A 161 10.35 11.79 2.35
C LEU A 161 10.34 12.39 0.94
N ASP A 162 10.41 13.71 0.79
CA ASP A 162 10.16 14.40 -0.50
C ASP A 162 8.86 13.91 -1.17
N CYS A 163 7.83 13.66 -0.38
CA CYS A 163 6.62 12.95 -0.78
C CYS A 163 5.35 13.76 -0.57
N LEU A 164 4.36 13.50 -1.40
CA LEU A 164 2.98 13.91 -1.20
C LEU A 164 2.30 13.01 -0.16
N LEU A 165 1.59 13.59 0.79
CA LEU A 165 0.61 12.89 1.62
C LEU A 165 -0.71 12.68 0.83
N TYR A 166 -0.61 12.14 -0.37
CA TYR A 166 -1.76 11.79 -1.20
C TYR A 166 -1.86 10.28 -1.35
N THR A 167 -2.98 9.73 -0.93
CA THR A 167 -3.33 8.34 -1.24
C THR A 167 -3.92 8.32 -2.64
N SER A 168 -3.22 7.75 -3.60
CA SER A 168 -3.86 7.40 -4.85
C SER A 168 -4.55 6.05 -4.70
N ASP A 169 -5.72 5.87 -5.30
CA ASP A 169 -6.39 4.57 -5.42
C ASP A 169 -5.52 3.54 -6.18
N ALA A 170 -4.48 4.00 -6.88
CA ALA A 170 -3.48 3.17 -7.55
C ALA A 170 -2.66 2.28 -6.61
N ALA A 171 -2.68 2.50 -5.30
CA ALA A 171 -2.09 1.60 -4.32
C ALA A 171 -2.94 0.33 -4.08
N ASP A 172 -4.15 0.28 -4.60
CA ASP A 172 -5.09 -0.84 -4.43
C ASP A 172 -5.04 -1.84 -5.61
N ASP A 173 -4.35 -1.49 -6.70
CA ASP A 173 -4.06 -2.40 -7.81
C ASP A 173 -2.86 -3.31 -7.46
N GLY A 174 -2.96 -3.95 -6.29
CA GLY A 174 -1.99 -4.93 -5.81
C GLY A 174 -2.10 -6.24 -6.59
N GLU A 175 -1.47 -6.31 -7.73
CA GLU A 175 -1.05 -7.59 -8.28
C GLU A 175 0.27 -8.05 -7.66
#